data_e8ad73a5a80bdc8b6da2406ea8d5b10a
#
_entry.id   e8ad73a5a80bdc8b6da2406ea8d5b10a
#
_cell.length_a   1.000
_cell.length_b   1.000
_cell.length_c   1.000
_cell.angle_alpha   90.00
_cell.angle_beta   90.00
_cell.angle_gamma   90.00
#
_symmetry.space_group_name_H-M   'P 1'
#
loop_
_entity.id
_entity.type
_entity.pdbx_description
1 polymer ?
#
loop_
_entity_poly.entity_id
_entity_poly.type
_entity_poly.pdbx_seq_one_letter_code
_entity_poly.pdbx_strand_id
1 'polypeptide(L)'
;LIGLVGSEMCIRDSDSPVLAAADKIIAATGAHSVVPPIPGAHGANVIDIKDAHRDPAAIKGKKIAICGGGLSGSDFALEMATEYGKQCTIIEMKPDVAMDMVFINQHSLKIYLKDAGVVTRTNTRVSEIVENGVRVINEHGEQELIEADVVVAAFGMAPNTELTNALKQKYNKKLVCVGDCVEVGKSGKAIRGGFYAGMQID
;
A
#
# COMPACT_ATOMS: atom_id res chain seq x y z
N LEU A 1 -7.68 -15.00 17.34
CA LEU A 1 -6.26 -15.37 17.22
C LEU A 1 -6.00 -16.47 18.23
N ILE A 2 -5.80 -17.70 17.75
CA ILE A 2 -5.37 -18.81 18.58
C ILE A 2 -3.85 -18.62 18.75
N GLY A 3 -3.42 -18.13 19.91
CA GLY A 3 -2.01 -18.11 20.26
C GLY A 3 -1.50 -19.54 20.33
N LEU A 4 -0.42 -19.86 19.64
CA LEU A 4 0.31 -21.09 19.84
C LEU A 4 0.83 -21.09 21.28
N VAL A 5 0.70 -22.21 21.97
CA VAL A 5 1.21 -22.39 23.33
C VAL A 5 2.70 -22.04 23.36
N GLY A 6 3.08 -21.06 24.18
CA GLY A 6 4.47 -20.61 24.31
C GLY A 6 4.92 -19.54 23.32
N SER A 7 4.01 -18.95 22.50
CA SER A 7 4.33 -17.79 21.66
C SER A 7 3.68 -16.51 22.18
N GLU A 8 4.42 -15.41 22.16
CA GLU A 8 3.93 -14.08 22.46
C GLU A 8 4.09 -13.15 21.25
N MET A 9 3.10 -12.30 20.99
CA MET A 9 3.15 -11.30 19.95
C MET A 9 3.48 -9.94 20.58
N CYS A 10 4.73 -9.49 20.42
CA CYS A 10 5.19 -8.19 20.86
C CYS A 10 5.12 -7.21 19.70
N ILE A 11 4.35 -6.13 19.87
CA ILE A 11 4.20 -5.10 18.86
C ILE A 11 4.94 -3.84 19.37
N ARG A 12 6.07 -3.46 18.78
CA ARG A 12 6.73 -2.14 18.89
C ARG A 12 7.85 -1.94 19.88
N ASP A 13 8.39 -2.92 20.58
CA ASP A 13 9.46 -2.64 21.53
C ASP A 13 10.67 -3.59 21.33
N SER A 14 11.75 -3.05 20.75
CA SER A 14 13.01 -3.79 20.60
C SER A 14 13.72 -4.07 21.94
N ASP A 15 13.31 -3.38 22.99
CA ASP A 15 13.91 -3.47 24.33
C ASP A 15 13.09 -4.34 25.30
N SER A 16 12.01 -4.93 24.82
CA SER A 16 11.16 -5.80 25.61
C SER A 16 11.97 -6.96 26.25
N PRO A 17 11.84 -7.18 27.56
CA PRO A 17 12.48 -8.31 28.25
C PRO A 17 12.03 -9.67 27.68
N VAL A 18 10.83 -9.76 27.10
CA VAL A 18 10.32 -10.95 26.41
C VAL A 18 11.20 -11.31 25.23
N LEU A 19 11.60 -10.33 24.40
CA LEU A 19 12.52 -10.57 23.27
C LEU A 19 13.92 -10.99 23.74
N ALA A 20 14.37 -10.45 24.88
CA ALA A 20 15.65 -10.85 25.45
C ALA A 20 15.64 -12.31 25.92
N ALA A 21 14.54 -12.78 26.52
CA ALA A 21 14.37 -14.14 27.04
C ALA A 21 14.01 -15.16 25.94
N ALA A 22 13.51 -14.76 24.78
CA ALA A 22 13.10 -15.67 23.72
C ALA A 22 14.28 -16.42 23.09
N ASP A 23 14.11 -17.70 22.76
CA ASP A 23 15.11 -18.52 22.05
C ASP A 23 15.20 -18.12 20.56
N LYS A 24 14.06 -17.82 19.94
CA LYS A 24 13.94 -17.35 18.56
C LYS A 24 12.97 -16.17 18.48
N ILE A 25 13.24 -15.25 17.57
CA ILE A 25 12.42 -14.06 17.30
C ILE A 25 12.05 -14.07 15.81
N ILE A 26 10.77 -14.01 15.51
CA ILE A 26 10.28 -13.80 14.14
C ILE A 26 9.75 -12.38 14.04
N ALA A 27 10.41 -11.53 13.22
CA ALA A 27 9.96 -10.18 12.94
C ALA A 27 9.13 -10.16 11.65
N ALA A 28 7.85 -9.80 11.80
CA ALA A 28 6.88 -9.64 10.71
C ALA A 28 6.25 -8.23 10.79
N THR A 29 7.11 -7.19 10.82
CA THR A 29 6.72 -5.79 11.11
C THR A 29 6.09 -5.07 9.93
N GLY A 30 5.94 -5.75 8.78
CA GLY A 30 5.21 -5.23 7.62
C GLY A 30 5.89 -4.07 6.90
N ALA A 31 5.06 -3.23 6.27
CA ALA A 31 5.47 -2.12 5.44
C ALA A 31 4.65 -0.85 5.76
N HIS A 32 5.14 0.29 5.30
CA HIS A 32 4.44 1.57 5.36
C HIS A 32 4.23 2.13 3.95
N SER A 33 3.26 3.03 3.80
CA SER A 33 2.99 3.72 2.54
C SER A 33 4.14 4.66 2.20
N VAL A 34 4.52 4.68 0.93
CA VAL A 34 5.48 5.65 0.40
C VAL A 34 4.73 6.93 0.03
N VAL A 35 5.19 8.06 0.55
CA VAL A 35 4.75 9.37 0.10
C VAL A 35 5.95 10.04 -0.58
N PRO A 36 5.94 10.16 -1.92
CA PRO A 36 7.02 10.82 -2.63
C PRO A 36 7.04 12.32 -2.30
N PRO A 37 8.19 13.01 -2.48
CA PRO A 37 8.33 14.43 -2.20
C PRO A 37 7.64 15.28 -3.29
N ILE A 38 6.33 15.11 -3.42
CA ILE A 38 5.48 15.86 -4.34
C ILE A 38 4.88 17.04 -3.56
N PRO A 39 4.92 18.28 -4.10
CA PRO A 39 4.24 19.41 -3.50
C PRO A 39 2.77 19.09 -3.22
N GLY A 40 2.30 19.39 -2.01
CA GLY A 40 0.91 19.15 -1.60
C GLY A 40 0.58 17.72 -1.17
N ALA A 41 1.52 16.76 -1.17
CA ALA A 41 1.27 15.36 -0.82
C ALA A 41 0.78 15.13 0.63
N HIS A 42 0.91 16.13 1.49
CA HIS A 42 0.39 16.14 2.87
C HIS A 42 -0.76 17.16 3.05
N GLY A 43 -1.43 17.54 1.97
CA GLY A 43 -2.57 18.45 2.00
C GLY A 43 -3.77 17.89 2.77
N ALA A 44 -4.66 18.79 3.22
CA ALA A 44 -5.85 18.40 4.00
C ALA A 44 -6.85 17.53 3.19
N ASN A 45 -6.78 17.58 1.87
CA ASN A 45 -7.58 16.77 0.95
C ASN A 45 -6.92 15.46 0.54
N VAL A 46 -5.75 15.11 1.12
CA VAL A 46 -5.00 13.88 0.82
C VAL A 46 -5.21 12.85 1.92
N ILE A 47 -5.51 11.62 1.53
CA ILE A 47 -5.65 10.47 2.42
C ILE A 47 -4.74 9.33 1.96
N ASP A 48 -4.08 8.65 2.89
CA ASP A 48 -3.30 7.44 2.59
C ASP A 48 -4.22 6.29 2.18
N ILE A 49 -3.80 5.48 1.21
CA ILE A 49 -4.59 4.35 0.69
C ILE A 49 -5.01 3.35 1.79
N LYS A 50 -4.18 3.12 2.81
CA LYS A 50 -4.53 2.20 3.92
C LYS A 50 -5.61 2.78 4.81
N ASP A 51 -5.57 4.08 5.05
CA ASP A 51 -6.59 4.76 5.84
C ASP A 51 -7.89 4.89 5.05
N ALA A 52 -7.80 5.10 3.73
CA ALA A 52 -8.93 5.10 2.82
C ALA A 52 -9.65 3.73 2.81
N HIS A 53 -8.92 2.62 2.72
CA HIS A 53 -9.50 1.26 2.82
C HIS A 53 -10.06 0.92 4.20
N ARG A 54 -9.55 1.55 5.27
CA ARG A 54 -10.04 1.28 6.63
C ARG A 54 -11.45 1.82 6.86
N ASP A 55 -11.75 2.98 6.29
CA ASP A 55 -13.07 3.62 6.40
C ASP A 55 -13.46 4.32 5.10
N PRO A 56 -13.80 3.55 4.06
CA PRO A 56 -14.17 4.11 2.75
C PRO A 56 -15.46 4.95 2.84
N ALA A 57 -16.35 4.64 3.77
CA ALA A 57 -17.59 5.38 3.97
C ALA A 57 -17.38 6.81 4.50
N ALA A 58 -16.26 7.06 5.21
CA ALA A 58 -15.91 8.39 5.70
C ALA A 58 -15.41 9.34 4.60
N ILE A 59 -15.10 8.85 3.41
CA ILE A 59 -14.58 9.65 2.30
C ILE A 59 -15.68 10.54 1.71
N LYS A 60 -15.55 11.83 1.99
CA LYS A 60 -16.48 12.87 1.51
C LYS A 60 -16.12 13.29 0.09
N GLY A 61 -17.08 13.98 -0.56
CA GLY A 61 -16.88 14.42 -1.93
C GLY A 61 -17.34 13.38 -2.96
N LYS A 62 -17.39 13.77 -4.21
CA LYS A 62 -17.88 12.96 -5.33
C LYS A 62 -16.76 12.53 -6.27
N LYS A 63 -15.80 13.42 -6.51
CA LYS A 63 -14.65 13.19 -7.39
C LYS A 63 -13.45 12.76 -6.57
N ILE A 64 -12.89 11.59 -6.87
CA ILE A 64 -11.71 11.03 -6.19
C ILE A 64 -10.61 10.83 -7.20
N ALA A 65 -9.44 11.42 -6.95
CA ALA A 65 -8.22 11.14 -7.69
C ALA A 65 -7.37 10.10 -6.90
N ILE A 66 -7.04 8.99 -7.52
CA ILE A 66 -6.18 7.94 -6.93
C ILE A 66 -4.81 8.04 -7.58
N CYS A 67 -3.83 8.47 -6.82
CA CYS A 67 -2.45 8.65 -7.27
C CYS A 67 -1.65 7.35 -7.10
N GLY A 68 -1.62 6.56 -8.16
CA GLY A 68 -1.02 5.22 -8.23
C GLY A 68 -2.04 4.16 -8.63
N GLY A 69 -1.81 3.54 -9.78
CA GLY A 69 -2.65 2.51 -10.37
C GLY A 69 -2.14 1.08 -10.12
N GLY A 70 -1.43 0.85 -9.01
CA GLY A 70 -1.12 -0.50 -8.55
C GLY A 70 -2.37 -1.25 -8.10
N LEU A 71 -2.22 -2.50 -7.59
CA LEU A 71 -3.36 -3.30 -7.16
C LEU A 71 -4.25 -2.56 -6.15
N SER A 72 -3.67 -2.03 -5.08
CA SER A 72 -4.46 -1.35 -4.01
C SER A 72 -5.22 -0.13 -4.54
N GLY A 73 -4.58 0.72 -5.36
CA GLY A 73 -5.25 1.89 -5.94
C GLY A 73 -6.36 1.51 -6.92
N SER A 74 -6.16 0.46 -7.71
CA SER A 74 -7.16 -0.03 -8.66
C SER A 74 -8.35 -0.70 -7.97
N ASP A 75 -8.10 -1.54 -6.95
CA ASP A 75 -9.17 -2.15 -6.15
C ASP A 75 -9.99 -1.09 -5.42
N PHE A 76 -9.32 -0.10 -4.82
CA PHE A 76 -10.00 1.00 -4.15
C PHE A 76 -10.86 1.85 -5.09
N ALA A 77 -10.34 2.16 -6.28
CA ALA A 77 -11.11 2.89 -7.29
C ALA A 77 -12.38 2.13 -7.70
N LEU A 78 -12.27 0.81 -7.86
CA LEU A 78 -13.41 -0.04 -8.20
C LEU A 78 -14.45 -0.05 -7.07
N GLU A 79 -14.03 -0.28 -5.82
CA GLU A 79 -14.88 -0.24 -4.63
C GLU A 79 -15.64 1.09 -4.53
N MET A 80 -14.91 2.22 -4.61
CA MET A 80 -15.52 3.53 -4.49
C MET A 80 -16.52 3.84 -5.61
N ALA A 81 -16.27 3.37 -6.82
CA ALA A 81 -17.18 3.56 -7.94
C ALA A 81 -18.43 2.67 -7.82
N THR A 82 -18.27 1.39 -7.46
CA THR A 82 -19.38 0.41 -7.45
C THR A 82 -20.22 0.47 -6.19
N GLU A 83 -19.60 0.61 -5.02
CA GLU A 83 -20.31 0.54 -3.74
C GLU A 83 -20.71 1.92 -3.21
N TYR A 84 -19.92 2.96 -3.50
CA TYR A 84 -20.16 4.31 -2.99
C TYR A 84 -20.57 5.32 -4.06
N GLY A 85 -20.69 4.91 -5.32
CA GLY A 85 -21.14 5.76 -6.44
C GLY A 85 -20.25 6.97 -6.71
N LYS A 86 -18.94 6.87 -6.41
CA LYS A 86 -17.97 7.95 -6.60
C LYS A 86 -17.45 8.00 -8.05
N GLN A 87 -17.02 9.17 -8.48
CA GLN A 87 -16.34 9.37 -9.76
C GLN A 87 -14.83 9.25 -9.52
N CYS A 88 -14.25 8.13 -9.92
CA CYS A 88 -12.84 7.83 -9.65
C CYS A 88 -11.98 8.03 -10.89
N THR A 89 -10.82 8.68 -10.71
CA THR A 89 -9.77 8.78 -11.71
C THR A 89 -8.47 8.23 -11.15
N ILE A 90 -7.96 7.17 -11.75
CA ILE A 90 -6.65 6.60 -11.45
C ILE A 90 -5.59 7.31 -12.28
N ILE A 91 -4.53 7.78 -11.62
CA ILE A 91 -3.36 8.42 -12.23
C ILE A 91 -2.17 7.49 -12.06
N GLU A 92 -1.64 6.94 -13.16
CA GLU A 92 -0.56 5.97 -13.14
C GLU A 92 0.56 6.39 -14.12
N MET A 93 1.79 6.44 -13.63
CA MET A 93 2.96 6.78 -14.44
C MET A 93 3.40 5.67 -15.39
N LYS A 94 3.04 4.43 -15.10
CA LYS A 94 3.31 3.27 -15.95
C LYS A 94 2.31 3.20 -17.11
N PRO A 95 2.61 2.38 -18.15
CA PRO A 95 1.73 2.28 -19.32
C PRO A 95 0.41 1.57 -19.06
N ASP A 96 0.25 0.90 -17.91
CA ASP A 96 -1.00 0.21 -17.57
C ASP A 96 -1.19 0.14 -16.04
N VAL A 97 -2.42 -0.12 -15.60
CA VAL A 97 -2.77 -0.32 -14.19
C VAL A 97 -2.55 -1.77 -13.77
N ALA A 98 -2.33 -1.98 -12.47
CA ALA A 98 -2.19 -3.30 -11.84
C ALA A 98 -1.20 -4.25 -12.54
N MET A 99 -0.10 -3.72 -13.08
CA MET A 99 0.90 -4.47 -13.86
C MET A 99 1.62 -5.57 -13.06
N ASP A 100 1.51 -5.58 -11.77
CA ASP A 100 2.02 -6.62 -10.88
C ASP A 100 1.08 -7.82 -10.72
N MET A 101 -0.12 -7.76 -11.28
CA MET A 101 -1.08 -8.87 -11.28
C MET A 101 -0.73 -9.94 -12.33
N VAL A 102 -1.27 -11.15 -12.11
CA VAL A 102 -1.33 -12.17 -13.14
C VAL A 102 -2.22 -11.66 -14.28
N PHE A 103 -1.77 -11.84 -15.52
CA PHE A 103 -2.39 -11.27 -16.73
C PHE A 103 -3.92 -11.42 -16.80
N ILE A 104 -4.43 -12.61 -16.51
CA ILE A 104 -5.89 -12.86 -16.57
C ILE A 104 -6.66 -12.03 -15.56
N ASN A 105 -6.12 -11.86 -14.35
CA ASN A 105 -6.76 -11.07 -13.30
C ASN A 105 -6.68 -9.57 -13.62
N GLN A 106 -5.55 -9.10 -14.15
CA GLN A 106 -5.40 -7.72 -14.60
C GLN A 106 -6.41 -7.39 -15.69
N HIS A 107 -6.56 -8.29 -16.68
CA HIS A 107 -7.51 -8.10 -17.76
C HIS A 107 -8.96 -7.98 -17.23
N SER A 108 -9.36 -8.87 -16.33
CA SER A 108 -10.68 -8.82 -15.69
C SER A 108 -10.88 -7.53 -14.89
N LEU A 109 -9.90 -7.12 -14.10
CA LEU A 109 -9.95 -5.87 -13.32
C LEU A 109 -10.15 -4.66 -14.23
N LYS A 110 -9.46 -4.59 -15.36
CA LYS A 110 -9.59 -3.49 -16.34
C LYS A 110 -11.02 -3.42 -16.93
N ILE A 111 -11.65 -4.57 -17.19
CA ILE A 111 -13.04 -4.63 -17.63
C ILE A 111 -13.95 -4.05 -16.53
N TYR A 112 -13.81 -4.50 -15.28
CA TYR A 112 -14.62 -4.01 -14.16
C TYR A 112 -14.44 -2.51 -13.91
N LEU A 113 -13.21 -2.02 -13.97
CA LEU A 113 -12.92 -0.57 -13.83
C LEU A 113 -13.64 0.23 -14.92
N LYS A 114 -13.58 -0.23 -16.17
CA LYS A 114 -14.25 0.40 -17.30
C LYS A 114 -15.77 0.38 -17.14
N ASP A 115 -16.35 -0.76 -16.78
CA ASP A 115 -17.80 -0.94 -16.61
C ASP A 115 -18.33 -0.11 -15.43
N ALA A 116 -17.51 0.08 -14.38
CA ALA A 116 -17.81 0.96 -13.25
C ALA A 116 -17.60 2.46 -13.56
N GLY A 117 -17.16 2.82 -14.77
CA GLY A 117 -16.92 4.20 -15.18
C GLY A 117 -15.67 4.84 -14.57
N VAL A 118 -14.73 4.05 -14.07
CA VAL A 118 -13.44 4.56 -13.56
C VAL A 118 -12.58 5.04 -14.72
N VAL A 119 -12.10 6.27 -14.63
CA VAL A 119 -11.18 6.85 -15.62
C VAL A 119 -9.75 6.43 -15.27
N THR A 120 -9.00 5.89 -16.22
CA THR A 120 -7.58 5.55 -16.04
C THR A 120 -6.71 6.48 -16.89
N ARG A 121 -5.77 7.17 -16.23
CA ARG A 121 -4.77 8.06 -16.85
C ARG A 121 -3.40 7.42 -16.68
N THR A 122 -3.05 6.56 -17.62
CA THR A 122 -1.73 5.89 -17.69
C THR A 122 -0.69 6.78 -18.36
N ASN A 123 0.59 6.43 -18.29
CA ASN A 123 1.71 7.26 -18.75
C ASN A 123 1.65 8.71 -18.22
N THR A 124 1.03 8.90 -17.05
CA THR A 124 0.71 10.21 -16.50
C THR A 124 1.30 10.32 -15.09
N ARG A 125 2.19 11.27 -14.89
CA ARG A 125 2.91 11.48 -13.64
C ARG A 125 2.28 12.60 -12.82
N VAL A 126 2.04 12.36 -11.54
CA VAL A 126 1.68 13.41 -10.58
C VAL A 126 2.84 14.38 -10.41
N SER A 127 2.58 15.67 -10.57
CA SER A 127 3.58 16.75 -10.37
C SER A 127 3.33 17.56 -9.11
N GLU A 128 2.07 17.79 -8.75
CA GLU A 128 1.65 18.55 -7.58
C GLU A 128 0.24 18.14 -7.16
N ILE A 129 -0.05 18.16 -5.88
CA ILE A 129 -1.41 18.03 -5.34
C ILE A 129 -1.85 19.42 -4.86
N VAL A 130 -3.00 19.87 -5.33
CA VAL A 130 -3.58 21.17 -4.99
C VAL A 130 -4.93 20.99 -4.31
N GLU A 131 -5.48 22.05 -3.73
CA GLU A 131 -6.74 22.01 -2.96
C GLU A 131 -7.92 21.40 -3.73
N ASN A 132 -8.01 21.68 -5.03
CA ASN A 132 -9.09 21.24 -5.90
C ASN A 132 -8.73 20.09 -6.85
N GLY A 133 -7.63 19.36 -6.59
CA GLY A 133 -7.25 18.21 -7.42
C GLY A 133 -5.76 17.90 -7.51
N VAL A 134 -5.37 17.37 -8.66
CA VAL A 134 -4.00 16.89 -8.93
C VAL A 134 -3.49 17.47 -10.24
N ARG A 135 -2.35 18.14 -10.21
CA ARG A 135 -1.62 18.53 -11.42
C ARG A 135 -0.80 17.34 -11.90
N VAL A 136 -0.90 17.05 -13.15
CA VAL A 136 -0.23 15.92 -13.77
C VAL A 136 0.54 16.34 -15.02
N ILE A 137 1.49 15.49 -15.43
CA ILE A 137 2.23 15.62 -16.68
C ILE A 137 1.99 14.33 -17.47
N ASN A 138 1.42 14.44 -18.66
CA ASN A 138 1.13 13.32 -19.54
C ASN A 138 2.38 12.87 -20.32
N GLU A 139 2.25 11.84 -21.15
CA GLU A 139 3.33 11.27 -21.97
C GLU A 139 3.92 12.26 -23.00
N HIS A 140 3.20 13.31 -23.36
CA HIS A 140 3.66 14.36 -24.28
C HIS A 140 4.34 15.53 -23.53
N GLY A 141 4.43 15.47 -22.20
CA GLY A 141 5.00 16.55 -21.37
C GLY A 141 4.02 17.69 -21.09
N GLU A 142 2.76 17.54 -21.47
CA GLU A 142 1.73 18.55 -21.22
C GLU A 142 1.24 18.49 -19.79
N GLN A 143 1.02 19.66 -19.19
CA GLN A 143 0.47 19.78 -17.85
C GLN A 143 -1.04 19.96 -17.90
N GLU A 144 -1.74 19.24 -17.05
CA GLU A 144 -3.18 19.38 -16.86
C GLU A 144 -3.56 19.27 -15.38
N LEU A 145 -4.75 19.77 -15.04
CA LEU A 145 -5.36 19.64 -13.72
C LEU A 145 -6.47 18.58 -13.80
N ILE A 146 -6.35 17.53 -12.99
CA ILE A 146 -7.41 16.56 -12.74
C ILE A 146 -8.14 17.03 -11.49
N GLU A 147 -9.37 17.53 -11.65
CA GLU A 147 -10.20 17.98 -10.54
C GLU A 147 -10.60 16.83 -9.63
N ALA A 148 -10.46 17.00 -8.33
CA ALA A 148 -10.88 16.05 -7.31
C ALA A 148 -11.21 16.75 -5.98
N ASP A 149 -12.22 16.23 -5.29
CA ASP A 149 -12.57 16.64 -3.92
C ASP A 149 -11.63 16.00 -2.90
N VAL A 150 -11.18 14.78 -3.19
CA VAL A 150 -10.27 13.98 -2.35
C VAL A 150 -9.21 13.33 -3.23
N VAL A 151 -8.00 13.32 -2.73
CA VAL A 151 -6.85 12.66 -3.35
C VAL A 151 -6.42 11.48 -2.49
N VAL A 152 -6.35 10.28 -3.07
CA VAL A 152 -5.88 9.08 -2.39
C VAL A 152 -4.44 8.79 -2.82
N ALA A 153 -3.53 8.80 -1.85
CA ALA A 153 -2.11 8.53 -2.07
C ALA A 153 -1.86 7.02 -2.07
N ALA A 154 -1.70 6.45 -3.26
CA ALA A 154 -1.45 5.02 -3.50
C ALA A 154 -0.11 4.77 -4.21
N PHE A 155 0.94 5.52 -3.83
CA PHE A 155 2.25 5.50 -4.48
C PHE A 155 3.09 4.25 -4.21
N GLY A 156 2.54 3.28 -3.48
CA GLY A 156 3.20 2.02 -3.13
C GLY A 156 3.59 1.92 -1.67
N MET A 157 4.34 0.87 -1.37
CA MET A 157 4.74 0.51 -0.01
C MET A 157 6.25 0.32 0.08
N ALA A 158 6.82 0.60 1.24
CA ALA A 158 8.22 0.31 1.55
C ALA A 158 8.32 -0.52 2.86
N PRO A 159 9.32 -1.42 2.97
CA PRO A 159 9.54 -2.22 4.17
C PRO A 159 9.75 -1.36 5.42
N ASN A 160 9.23 -1.80 6.57
CA ASN A 160 9.53 -1.20 7.87
C ASN A 160 10.92 -1.62 8.34
N THR A 161 11.96 -0.98 7.81
CA THR A 161 13.35 -1.36 8.05
C THR A 161 13.92 -0.84 9.35
N GLU A 162 13.39 0.23 9.93
CA GLU A 162 13.91 0.83 11.16
C GLU A 162 13.89 -0.17 12.32
N LEU A 163 12.72 -0.70 12.65
CA LEU A 163 12.58 -1.68 13.73
C LEU A 163 13.33 -2.98 13.42
N THR A 164 13.29 -3.48 12.18
CA THR A 164 14.02 -4.69 11.81
C THR A 164 15.51 -4.52 11.91
N ASN A 165 16.05 -3.35 11.60
CA ASN A 165 17.48 -3.06 11.75
C ASN A 165 17.88 -2.96 13.21
N ALA A 166 17.08 -2.30 14.06
CA ALA A 166 17.31 -2.28 15.51
C ALA A 166 17.31 -3.70 16.11
N LEU A 167 16.33 -4.53 15.73
CA LEU A 167 16.27 -5.94 16.15
C LEU A 167 17.46 -6.75 15.64
N LYS A 168 17.91 -6.54 14.40
CA LYS A 168 19.09 -7.21 13.84
C LYS A 168 20.36 -6.87 14.61
N GLN A 169 20.57 -5.62 14.99
CA GLN A 169 21.71 -5.19 15.77
C GLN A 169 21.76 -5.90 17.13
N LYS A 170 20.59 -6.06 17.78
CA LYS A 170 20.48 -6.60 19.15
C LYS A 170 20.40 -8.13 19.20
N TYR A 171 19.69 -8.75 18.23
CA TYR A 171 19.27 -10.16 18.30
C TYR A 171 19.66 -10.99 17.07
N ASN A 172 20.66 -10.57 16.29
CA ASN A 172 21.00 -11.14 14.97
C ASN A 172 20.98 -12.68 14.92
N LYS A 173 21.56 -13.36 15.94
CA LYS A 173 21.70 -14.84 15.95
C LYS A 173 20.38 -15.59 16.14
N LYS A 174 19.35 -14.95 16.71
CA LYS A 174 18.05 -15.55 16.99
C LYS A 174 16.89 -14.89 16.24
N LEU A 175 17.18 -13.93 15.38
CA LEU A 175 16.19 -13.16 14.62
C LEU A 175 16.02 -13.70 13.19
N VAL A 176 14.77 -13.94 12.79
CA VAL A 176 14.37 -14.19 11.41
C VAL A 176 13.35 -13.12 11.01
N CYS A 177 13.59 -12.41 9.91
CA CYS A 177 12.66 -11.43 9.36
C CYS A 177 11.84 -12.06 8.22
N VAL A 178 10.52 -11.83 8.19
CA VAL A 178 9.62 -12.42 7.21
C VAL A 178 8.57 -11.41 6.71
N GLY A 179 8.02 -11.65 5.52
CA GLY A 179 6.97 -10.82 4.95
C GLY A 179 7.46 -9.46 4.46
N ASP A 180 6.57 -8.48 4.48
CA ASP A 180 6.79 -7.17 3.86
C ASP A 180 7.89 -6.32 4.51
N CYS A 181 8.32 -6.65 5.72
CA CYS A 181 9.48 -5.99 6.33
C CYS A 181 10.82 -6.44 5.71
N VAL A 182 10.82 -7.50 4.90
CA VAL A 182 11.97 -7.94 4.10
C VAL A 182 11.84 -7.42 2.67
N GLU A 183 10.69 -7.69 2.06
CA GLU A 183 10.37 -7.27 0.70
C GLU A 183 8.85 -7.25 0.55
N VAL A 184 8.33 -6.08 0.17
CA VAL A 184 6.89 -5.91 -0.07
C VAL A 184 6.42 -6.85 -1.18
N GLY A 185 5.33 -7.56 -0.92
CA GLY A 185 4.86 -8.57 -1.85
C GLY A 185 3.42 -9.01 -1.60
N LYS A 186 3.04 -10.12 -2.24
CA LYS A 186 1.72 -10.73 -2.09
C LYS A 186 1.64 -11.64 -0.88
N SER A 187 0.43 -11.88 -0.39
CA SER A 187 0.15 -12.73 0.79
C SER A 187 0.81 -14.10 0.73
N GLY A 188 0.85 -14.74 -0.44
CA GLY A 188 1.49 -16.05 -0.61
C GLY A 188 3.00 -16.03 -0.33
N LYS A 189 3.70 -14.92 -0.56
CA LYS A 189 5.11 -14.75 -0.21
C LYS A 189 5.28 -14.62 1.31
N ALA A 190 4.43 -13.82 1.94
CA ALA A 190 4.44 -13.64 3.39
C ALA A 190 4.13 -14.94 4.12
N ILE A 191 3.10 -15.69 3.68
CA ILE A 191 2.72 -16.99 4.25
C ILE A 191 3.87 -17.99 4.14
N ARG A 192 4.51 -18.12 2.97
CA ARG A 192 5.67 -19.00 2.80
C ARG A 192 6.84 -18.61 3.69
N GLY A 193 7.13 -17.31 3.76
CA GLY A 193 8.19 -16.81 4.65
C GLY A 193 7.94 -17.19 6.11
N GLY A 194 6.74 -16.99 6.61
CA GLY A 194 6.33 -17.37 7.96
C GLY A 194 6.40 -18.89 8.20
N PHE A 195 5.93 -19.68 7.23
CA PHE A 195 6.01 -21.16 7.32
C PHE A 195 7.45 -21.65 7.45
N TYR A 196 8.36 -21.19 6.58
CA TYR A 196 9.77 -21.62 6.67
C TYR A 196 10.48 -21.10 7.91
N ALA A 197 10.13 -19.90 8.39
CA ALA A 197 10.66 -19.39 9.66
C ALA A 197 10.19 -20.25 10.84
N GLY A 198 8.92 -20.67 10.85
CA GLY A 198 8.37 -21.58 11.86
C GLY A 198 9.04 -22.95 11.87
N MET A 199 9.38 -23.50 10.68
CA MET A 199 10.09 -24.78 10.57
C MET A 199 11.54 -24.75 11.09
N GLN A 200 12.11 -23.57 11.34
CA GLN A 200 13.46 -23.40 11.91
C GLN A 200 13.44 -23.28 13.45
N ILE A 201 12.27 -23.39 14.05
CA ILE A 201 12.10 -23.41 15.51
C ILE A 201 12.12 -24.87 15.95
N ASP A 202 13.19 -25.25 16.61
CA ASP A 202 13.36 -26.58 17.22
C ASP A 202 12.66 -26.64 18.58
#